data_bbd8a4f9ad9fe496bf5ec427bff8304b
#
_entry.id   bbd8a4f9ad9fe496bf5ec427bff8304b
#
_cell.length_a   1.000
_cell.length_b   1.000
_cell.length_c   1.000
_cell.angle_alpha   90.00
_cell.angle_beta   90.00
_cell.angle_gamma   90.00
#
_symmetry.space_group_name_H-M   'P 1'
#
loop_
_entity.id
_entity.type
_entity.pdbx_description
1 polymer ?
#
loop_
_entity_poly.entity_id
_entity_poly.type
_entity_poly.pdbx_seq_one_letter_code
_entity_poly.pdbx_strand_id
1 'polypeptide(L)'
;MLLHQTADAIIRARENELRKIGISRMKAVVLFIVKAISGPATPAEIARWLFREPHTVSGILDRMERQGLIRKAKDLERKNMIRVVLTEKGEEAYHRSSEIKAIRNILSCLSQGEQDNLRAYLETLRKKALKELRVERSLPFP
;
A
#
# COMPACT_ATOMS: atom_id res chain seq x y z
N MET A 1 12.24 -10.12 18.51
CA MET A 1 12.14 -8.77 19.12
C MET A 1 12.67 -7.67 18.19
N LEU A 2 13.93 -7.71 17.76
CA LEU A 2 14.54 -6.64 16.92
C LEU A 2 13.76 -6.36 15.62
N LEU A 3 13.39 -7.39 14.86
CA LEU A 3 12.62 -7.23 13.61
C LEU A 3 11.32 -6.44 13.84
N HIS A 4 10.56 -6.80 14.88
CA HIS A 4 9.30 -6.15 15.21
C HIS A 4 9.52 -4.68 15.60
N GLN A 5 10.46 -4.40 16.51
CA GLN A 5 10.77 -3.04 16.95
C GLN A 5 11.26 -2.16 15.79
N THR A 6 12.10 -2.72 14.90
CA THR A 6 12.59 -1.98 13.72
C THR A 6 11.45 -1.66 12.77
N ALA A 7 10.59 -2.63 12.47
CA ALA A 7 9.42 -2.40 11.63
C ALA A 7 8.50 -1.32 12.20
N ASP A 8 8.20 -1.36 13.51
CA ASP A 8 7.39 -0.35 14.19
C ASP A 8 8.01 1.04 14.13
N ALA A 9 9.33 1.15 14.35
CA ALA A 9 10.03 2.44 14.28
C ALA A 9 9.97 3.04 12.88
N ILE A 10 10.20 2.24 11.84
CA ILE A 10 10.11 2.66 10.44
C ILE A 10 8.68 3.09 10.10
N ILE A 11 7.68 2.30 10.51
CA ILE A 11 6.26 2.63 10.29
C ILE A 11 5.91 3.96 10.94
N ARG A 12 6.31 4.19 12.20
CA ARG A 12 6.05 5.47 12.91
C ARG A 12 6.73 6.66 12.26
N ALA A 13 7.98 6.51 11.80
CA ALA A 13 8.67 7.55 11.05
C ALA A 13 7.90 7.92 9.77
N ARG A 14 7.41 6.92 9.06
CA ARG A 14 6.59 7.12 7.85
C ARG A 14 5.23 7.77 8.17
N GLU A 15 4.57 7.37 9.24
CA GLU A 15 3.30 7.98 9.68
C GLU A 15 3.48 9.46 10.05
N ASN A 16 4.59 9.82 10.69
CA ASN A 16 4.91 11.21 11.01
C ASN A 16 5.12 12.06 9.73
N GLU A 17 5.76 11.51 8.72
CA GLU A 17 5.91 12.16 7.41
C GLU A 17 4.55 12.38 6.75
N LEU A 18 3.73 11.33 6.66
CA LEU A 18 2.41 11.38 6.04
C LEU A 18 1.45 12.34 6.76
N ARG A 19 1.55 12.44 8.08
CA ARG A 19 0.74 13.37 8.89
C ARG A 19 0.98 14.83 8.50
N LYS A 20 2.23 15.20 8.16
CA LYS A 20 2.56 16.55 7.71
C LYS A 20 1.85 16.95 6.41
N ILE A 21 1.47 15.98 5.60
CA ILE A 21 0.73 16.20 4.35
C ILE A 21 -0.76 15.84 4.45
N GLY A 22 -1.27 15.57 5.67
CA GLY A 22 -2.67 15.29 5.93
C GLY A 22 -3.17 13.93 5.43
N ILE A 23 -2.26 12.98 5.18
CA ILE A 23 -2.60 11.65 4.65
C ILE A 23 -2.28 10.60 5.72
N SER A 24 -3.24 9.71 6.02
CA SER A 24 -2.97 8.56 6.89
C SER A 24 -2.23 7.45 6.13
N ARG A 25 -1.47 6.63 6.85
CA ARG A 25 -0.75 5.49 6.27
C ARG A 25 -1.68 4.57 5.46
N MET A 26 -2.86 4.28 5.98
CA MET A 26 -3.81 3.42 5.29
C MET A 26 -4.28 4.01 3.96
N LYS A 27 -4.55 5.33 3.90
CA LYS A 27 -4.89 6.00 2.65
C LYS A 27 -3.73 5.94 1.65
N ALA A 28 -2.51 6.24 2.09
CA ALA A 28 -1.32 6.16 1.23
C ALA A 28 -1.13 4.77 0.64
N VAL A 29 -1.31 3.72 1.45
CA VAL A 29 -1.21 2.33 0.99
C VAL A 29 -2.31 1.99 -0.02
N VAL A 30 -3.56 2.39 0.22
CA VAL A 30 -4.66 2.15 -0.75
C VAL A 30 -4.41 2.88 -2.07
N LEU A 31 -3.97 4.15 -2.04
CA LEU A 31 -3.64 4.91 -3.25
C LEU A 31 -2.53 4.20 -4.05
N PHE A 32 -1.49 3.74 -3.36
CA PHE A 32 -0.41 2.96 -3.98
C PHE A 32 -0.94 1.66 -4.62
N ILE A 33 -1.76 0.90 -3.91
CA ILE A 33 -2.32 -0.36 -4.41
C ILE A 33 -3.14 -0.13 -5.68
N VAL A 34 -4.02 0.89 -5.68
CA VAL A 34 -4.84 1.21 -6.85
C VAL A 34 -3.99 1.55 -8.08
N LYS A 35 -2.84 2.21 -7.89
CA LYS A 35 -1.88 2.50 -8.97
C LYS A 35 -1.07 1.29 -9.39
N ALA A 36 -0.75 0.40 -8.49
CA ALA A 36 0.12 -0.75 -8.73
C ALA A 36 -0.59 -1.95 -9.39
N ILE A 37 -1.91 -2.05 -9.25
CA ILE A 37 -2.68 -3.12 -9.88
C ILE A 37 -2.71 -2.91 -11.40
N SER A 38 -2.20 -3.89 -12.15
CA SER A 38 -2.15 -3.86 -13.62
C SER A 38 -3.50 -4.06 -14.32
N GLY A 39 -4.58 -4.22 -13.56
CA GLY A 39 -5.95 -4.42 -14.05
C GLY A 39 -6.95 -3.57 -13.29
N PRO A 40 -8.26 -3.87 -13.35
CA PRO A 40 -9.24 -3.15 -12.57
C PRO A 40 -9.02 -3.38 -11.08
N ALA A 41 -8.69 -2.31 -10.35
CA ALA A 41 -8.55 -2.35 -8.89
C ALA A 41 -9.93 -2.51 -8.25
N THR A 42 -10.35 -3.74 -7.97
CA THR A 42 -11.61 -4.02 -7.28
C THR A 42 -11.44 -3.96 -5.76
N PRO A 43 -12.53 -3.69 -5.00
CA PRO A 43 -12.47 -3.75 -3.53
C PRO A 43 -11.94 -5.10 -3.01
N ALA A 44 -12.29 -6.20 -3.64
CA ALA A 44 -11.80 -7.54 -3.29
C ALA A 44 -10.30 -7.70 -3.55
N GLU A 45 -9.80 -7.16 -4.67
CA GLU A 45 -8.37 -7.17 -4.97
C GLU A 45 -7.60 -6.33 -3.96
N ILE A 46 -8.07 -5.12 -3.66
CA ILE A 46 -7.47 -4.23 -2.66
C ILE A 46 -7.44 -4.91 -1.27
N ALA A 47 -8.51 -5.62 -0.89
CA ALA A 47 -8.57 -6.36 0.37
C ALA A 47 -7.50 -7.46 0.44
N ARG A 48 -7.29 -8.20 -0.65
CA ARG A 48 -6.22 -9.21 -0.75
C ARG A 48 -4.83 -8.59 -0.56
N TRP A 49 -4.57 -7.46 -1.20
CA TRP A 49 -3.29 -6.76 -1.07
C TRP A 49 -3.04 -6.23 0.34
N LEU A 50 -4.09 -5.83 1.04
CA LEU A 50 -4.03 -5.32 2.41
C LEU A 50 -3.97 -6.44 3.47
N PHE A 51 -4.17 -7.70 3.11
CA PHE A 51 -4.39 -8.82 4.03
C PHE A 51 -5.50 -8.51 5.05
N ARG A 52 -6.61 -7.96 4.55
CA ARG A 52 -7.75 -7.56 5.38
C ARG A 52 -9.04 -8.11 4.83
N GLU A 53 -10.01 -8.26 5.74
CA GLU A 53 -11.34 -8.69 5.39
C GLU A 53 -12.04 -7.66 4.47
N PRO A 54 -12.82 -8.12 3.46
CA PRO A 54 -13.47 -7.24 2.49
C PRO A 54 -14.35 -6.15 3.11
N HIS A 55 -15.09 -6.45 4.19
CA HIS A 55 -15.93 -5.47 4.87
C HIS A 55 -15.13 -4.32 5.50
N THR A 56 -13.95 -4.63 6.08
CA THR A 56 -13.05 -3.62 6.63
C THR A 56 -12.55 -2.67 5.54
N VAL A 57 -12.20 -3.23 4.38
CA VAL A 57 -11.71 -2.46 3.24
C VAL A 57 -12.84 -1.63 2.63
N SER A 58 -14.06 -2.15 2.54
CA SER A 58 -15.22 -1.38 2.09
C SER A 58 -15.38 -0.09 2.90
N GLY A 59 -15.33 -0.16 4.22
CA GLY A 59 -15.43 1.03 5.08
C GLY A 59 -14.28 2.04 4.90
N ILE A 60 -13.07 1.55 4.53
CA ILE A 60 -11.94 2.43 4.19
C ILE A 60 -12.22 3.14 2.86
N LEU A 61 -12.63 2.39 1.84
CA LEU A 61 -12.92 2.92 0.51
C LEU A 61 -14.10 3.92 0.54
N ASP A 62 -15.17 3.66 1.31
CA ASP A 62 -16.30 4.57 1.49
C ASP A 62 -15.84 5.92 2.07
N ARG A 63 -14.95 5.90 3.06
CA ARG A 63 -14.38 7.13 3.63
C ARG A 63 -13.49 7.87 2.64
N MET A 64 -12.69 7.16 1.86
CA MET A 64 -11.84 7.77 0.84
C MET A 64 -12.66 8.37 -0.30
N GLU A 65 -13.75 7.73 -0.68
CA GLU A 65 -14.69 8.24 -1.68
C GLU A 65 -15.38 9.52 -1.21
N ARG A 66 -15.90 9.53 0.03
CA ARG A 66 -16.48 10.76 0.65
C ARG A 66 -15.48 11.91 0.75
N GLN A 67 -14.18 11.61 0.86
CA GLN A 67 -13.11 12.61 0.87
C GLN A 67 -12.68 13.04 -0.54
N GLY A 68 -13.26 12.45 -1.57
CA GLY A 68 -12.97 12.73 -2.96
C GLY A 68 -11.59 12.24 -3.43
N LEU A 69 -10.99 11.25 -2.76
CA LEU A 69 -9.70 10.68 -3.16
C LEU A 69 -9.83 9.58 -4.22
N ILE A 70 -10.93 8.87 -4.16
CA ILE A 70 -11.26 7.79 -5.10
C ILE A 70 -12.71 7.95 -5.54
N ARG A 71 -13.07 7.25 -6.60
CA ARG A 71 -14.46 6.98 -6.97
C ARG A 71 -14.64 5.50 -7.30
N LYS A 72 -15.81 4.97 -7.00
CA LYS A 72 -16.23 3.65 -7.42
C LYS A 72 -16.96 3.78 -8.76
N ALA A 73 -16.48 3.10 -9.77
CA ALA A 73 -17.05 3.11 -11.11
C ALA A 73 -17.49 1.69 -11.50
N LYS A 74 -18.59 1.56 -12.20
CA LYS A 74 -18.95 0.29 -12.83
C LYS A 74 -17.93 -0.01 -13.93
N ASP A 75 -17.47 -1.25 -14.01
CA ASP A 75 -16.61 -1.68 -15.09
C ASP A 75 -17.44 -1.74 -16.39
N LEU A 76 -16.91 -1.16 -17.46
CA LEU A 76 -17.63 -1.10 -18.75
C LEU A 76 -17.67 -2.45 -19.46
N GLU A 77 -16.65 -3.28 -19.25
CA GLU A 77 -16.54 -4.60 -19.87
C GLU A 77 -17.20 -5.71 -19.02
N ARG A 78 -17.26 -5.51 -17.71
CA ARG A 78 -17.80 -6.49 -16.75
C ARG A 78 -18.93 -5.86 -15.93
N LYS A 79 -20.15 -5.96 -16.43
CA LYS A 79 -21.38 -5.27 -15.93
C LYS A 79 -21.63 -5.32 -14.42
N ASN A 80 -21.11 -6.32 -13.72
CA ASN A 80 -21.30 -6.52 -12.27
C ASN A 80 -20.05 -6.20 -11.43
N MET A 81 -19.00 -5.67 -12.06
CA MET A 81 -17.75 -5.37 -11.37
C MET A 81 -17.66 -3.88 -11.04
N ILE A 82 -17.36 -3.60 -9.77
CA ILE A 82 -17.00 -2.25 -9.32
C ILE A 82 -15.48 -2.14 -9.32
N ARG A 83 -14.98 -1.12 -9.97
CA ARG A 83 -13.56 -0.75 -9.92
C ARG A 83 -13.38 0.54 -9.12
N VAL A 84 -12.28 0.61 -8.40
CA VAL A 84 -11.83 1.79 -7.68
C VAL A 84 -10.83 2.53 -8.56
N VAL A 85 -11.07 3.81 -8.78
CA VAL A 85 -10.15 4.68 -9.55
C VAL A 85 -9.81 5.92 -8.73
N LEU A 86 -8.60 6.44 -8.89
CA LEU A 86 -8.21 7.69 -8.26
C LEU A 86 -8.95 8.85 -8.94
N THR A 87 -9.30 9.86 -8.16
CA THR A 87 -9.68 11.18 -8.66
C THR A 87 -8.43 12.02 -8.88
N GLU A 88 -8.55 13.21 -9.47
CA GLU A 88 -7.44 14.17 -9.57
C GLU A 88 -6.83 14.46 -8.18
N LYS A 89 -7.67 14.70 -7.17
CA LYS A 89 -7.23 14.85 -5.78
C LYS A 89 -6.54 13.59 -5.24
N GLY A 90 -6.99 12.41 -5.64
CA GLY A 90 -6.36 11.13 -5.29
C GLY A 90 -5.01 10.95 -5.93
N GLU A 91 -4.85 11.35 -7.20
CA GLU A 91 -3.56 11.34 -7.90
C GLU A 91 -2.55 12.29 -7.24
N GLU A 92 -2.97 13.50 -6.91
CA GLU A 92 -2.12 14.45 -6.17
C GLU A 92 -1.70 13.88 -4.80
N ALA A 93 -2.65 13.31 -4.04
CA ALA A 93 -2.37 12.67 -2.77
C ALA A 93 -1.41 11.48 -2.91
N TYR A 94 -1.58 10.68 -3.97
CA TYR A 94 -0.65 9.60 -4.31
C TYR A 94 0.76 10.14 -4.55
N HIS A 95 0.93 11.12 -5.42
CA HIS A 95 2.24 11.70 -5.74
C HIS A 95 2.93 12.25 -4.48
N ARG A 96 2.22 13.04 -3.67
CA ARG A 96 2.76 13.58 -2.40
C ARG A 96 3.15 12.47 -1.42
N SER A 97 2.38 11.39 -1.35
CA SER A 97 2.68 10.26 -0.47
C SER A 97 3.75 9.32 -1.01
N SER A 98 4.12 9.39 -2.28
CA SER A 98 5.11 8.51 -2.90
C SER A 98 6.56 8.95 -2.68
N GLU A 99 6.81 10.14 -2.14
CA GLU A 99 8.16 10.67 -1.94
C GLU A 99 9.01 9.85 -0.94
N ILE A 100 8.39 9.17 0.01
CA ILE A 100 9.01 8.26 1.01
C ILE A 100 10.32 8.76 1.60
N LYS A 101 10.42 10.07 1.87
CA LYS A 101 11.67 10.72 2.37
C LYS A 101 12.17 10.08 3.66
N ALA A 102 11.27 9.79 4.61
CA ALA A 102 11.61 9.15 5.88
C ALA A 102 12.27 7.78 5.67
N ILE A 103 11.74 6.98 4.75
CA ILE A 103 12.29 5.65 4.43
C ILE A 103 13.67 5.79 3.77
N ARG A 104 13.80 6.70 2.79
CA ARG A 104 15.10 6.96 2.14
C ARG A 104 16.16 7.41 3.14
N ASN A 105 15.81 8.32 4.06
CA ASN A 105 16.72 8.78 5.11
C ASN A 105 17.14 7.64 6.06
N ILE A 106 16.21 6.74 6.41
CA ILE A 106 16.54 5.58 7.25
C ILE A 106 17.50 4.65 6.50
N LEU A 107 17.21 4.36 5.23
CA LEU A 107 18.04 3.45 4.43
C LEU A 107 19.39 4.05 4.04
N SER A 108 19.57 5.36 4.09
CA SER A 108 20.83 6.02 3.72
C SER A 108 22.00 5.73 4.69
N CYS A 109 21.73 5.12 5.86
CA CYS A 109 22.78 4.61 6.74
C CYS A 109 23.47 3.33 6.21
N LEU A 110 22.90 2.73 5.16
CA LEU A 110 23.40 1.53 4.49
C LEU A 110 24.00 1.90 3.13
N SER A 111 25.13 1.27 2.78
CA SER A 111 25.67 1.32 1.43
C SER A 111 24.70 0.67 0.42
N GLN A 112 24.89 0.94 -0.87
CA GLN A 112 24.05 0.34 -1.92
C GLN A 112 24.06 -1.20 -1.85
N GLY A 113 25.22 -1.84 -1.68
CA GLY A 113 25.31 -3.29 -1.56
C GLY A 113 24.56 -3.85 -0.34
N GLU A 114 24.61 -3.14 0.79
CA GLU A 114 23.84 -3.53 1.99
C GLU A 114 22.34 -3.36 1.77
N GLN A 115 21.90 -2.31 1.06
CA GLN A 115 20.48 -2.12 0.69
C GLN A 115 20.01 -3.25 -0.24
N ASP A 116 20.80 -3.66 -1.21
CA ASP A 116 20.47 -4.75 -2.12
C ASP A 116 20.38 -6.10 -1.37
N ASN A 117 21.30 -6.36 -0.45
CA ASN A 117 21.24 -7.53 0.42
C ASN A 117 20.01 -7.51 1.33
N LEU A 118 19.70 -6.36 1.95
CA LEU A 118 18.51 -6.19 2.78
C LEU A 118 17.23 -6.47 1.98
N ARG A 119 17.14 -5.96 0.75
CA ARG A 119 16.04 -6.24 -0.17
C ARG A 119 15.87 -7.74 -0.37
N ALA A 120 16.95 -8.46 -0.74
CA ALA A 120 16.92 -9.89 -0.98
C ALA A 120 16.46 -10.69 0.26
N TYR A 121 16.93 -10.31 1.45
CA TYR A 121 16.50 -10.94 2.70
C TYR A 121 15.01 -10.67 2.99
N LEU A 122 14.54 -9.44 2.83
CA LEU A 122 13.15 -9.08 3.04
C LEU A 122 12.22 -9.80 2.05
N GLU A 123 12.62 -9.95 0.80
CA GLU A 123 11.87 -10.72 -0.21
C GLU A 123 11.75 -12.20 0.19
N THR A 124 12.86 -12.79 0.65
CA THR A 124 12.89 -14.18 1.11
C THR A 124 11.98 -14.38 2.33
N LEU A 125 12.09 -13.50 3.33
CA LEU A 125 11.25 -13.53 4.52
C LEU A 125 9.77 -13.33 4.17
N ARG A 126 9.46 -12.36 3.32
CA ARG A 126 8.10 -12.12 2.84
C ARG A 126 7.51 -13.35 2.16
N LYS A 127 8.26 -13.97 1.23
CA LYS A 127 7.82 -15.17 0.53
C LYS A 127 7.49 -16.32 1.51
N LYS A 128 8.33 -16.51 2.53
CA LYS A 128 8.07 -17.54 3.55
C LYS A 128 6.86 -17.19 4.40
N ALA A 129 6.74 -15.94 4.86
CA ALA A 129 5.60 -15.49 5.66
C ALA A 129 4.27 -15.63 4.91
N LEU A 130 4.23 -15.29 3.61
CA LEU A 130 3.04 -15.47 2.77
C LEU A 130 2.64 -16.95 2.67
N LYS A 131 3.62 -17.85 2.58
CA LYS A 131 3.36 -19.30 2.57
C LYS A 131 2.76 -19.76 3.91
N GLU A 132 3.27 -19.28 5.04
CA GLU A 132 2.70 -19.58 6.37
C GLU A 132 1.26 -19.05 6.52
N LEU A 133 0.95 -17.91 5.90
CA LEU A 133 -0.40 -17.34 5.86
C LEU A 133 -1.32 -18.02 4.84
N ARG A 134 -0.83 -19.05 4.12
CA ARG A 134 -1.54 -19.73 3.02
C ARG A 134 -2.03 -18.77 1.92
N VAL A 135 -1.28 -17.70 1.68
CA VAL A 135 -1.53 -16.76 0.59
C VAL A 135 -0.79 -17.24 -0.65
N GLU A 136 -1.52 -17.84 -1.59
CA GLU A 136 -0.95 -18.51 -2.77
C GLU A 136 -0.45 -17.57 -3.88
N ARG A 137 -0.71 -16.26 -3.79
CA ARG A 137 -0.33 -15.31 -4.85
C ARG A 137 0.83 -14.42 -4.44
N SER A 138 1.79 -14.28 -5.36
CA SER A 138 2.80 -13.23 -5.24
C SER A 138 2.12 -11.87 -5.26
N LEU A 139 2.34 -11.09 -4.21
CA LEU A 139 1.92 -9.70 -4.21
C LEU A 139 2.83 -8.92 -5.16
N PRO A 140 2.29 -8.01 -5.96
CA PRO A 140 3.05 -7.23 -6.92
C PRO A 140 3.75 -6.03 -6.25
N PHE A 141 4.41 -6.26 -5.13
CA PHE A 141 5.39 -5.32 -4.61
C PHE A 141 6.72 -5.59 -5.32
N PRO A 142 7.37 -4.55 -5.85
CA PRO A 142 8.71 -4.68 -6.41
C PRO A 142 9.72 -5.09 -5.35
#